data_f299fd92512600dfd293f456e67d70f5
#
_entry.id   f299fd92512600dfd293f456e67d70f5
#
_cell.length_a   1.000
_cell.length_b   1.000
_cell.length_c   1.000
_cell.angle_alpha   90.00
_cell.angle_beta   90.00
_cell.angle_gamma   90.00
#
_symmetry.space_group_name_H-M   'P 1'
#
loop_
_entity.id
_entity.type
_entity.pdbx_description
1 polymer ?
#
loop_
_entity_poly.entity_id
_entity_poly.type
_entity_poly.pdbx_seq_one_letter_code
_entity_poly.pdbx_strand_id
1 'polypeptide(L)' 'MSNIDKIDQKIIFFLQQDGKLTNFELAEKVGLSPSPCLRRVKTLEQKGLI' A
#
# COMPACT_ATOMS: atom_id res chain seq x y z
N MET A 1 -17.07 -4.72 -9.23
CA MET A 1 -16.66 -4.90 -7.83
C MET A 1 -15.23 -4.48 -7.64
N SER A 2 -14.96 -3.86 -6.52
CA SER A 2 -13.60 -3.44 -6.19
C SER A 2 -12.77 -4.65 -5.76
N ASN A 3 -11.54 -4.76 -6.29
CA ASN A 3 -10.58 -5.75 -5.84
C ASN A 3 -9.70 -5.23 -4.71
N ILE A 4 -10.11 -4.12 -4.12
CA ILE A 4 -9.34 -3.45 -3.07
C ILE A 4 -9.88 -3.89 -1.72
N ASP A 5 -9.02 -4.51 -0.92
CA ASP A 5 -9.38 -4.87 0.45
C ASP A 5 -8.98 -3.77 1.43
N LYS A 6 -9.22 -4.02 2.72
CA LYS A 6 -8.94 -3.00 3.75
C LYS A 6 -7.46 -2.66 3.83
N ILE A 7 -6.59 -3.63 3.61
CA ILE A 7 -5.14 -3.40 3.62
C ILE A 7 -4.76 -2.47 2.46
N ASP A 8 -5.28 -2.74 1.27
CA ASP A 8 -5.03 -1.89 0.11
C ASP A 8 -5.51 -0.47 0.34
N GLN A 9 -6.68 -0.31 0.97
CA GLN A 9 -7.21 1.01 1.30
C GLN A 9 -6.28 1.76 2.24
N LYS A 10 -5.72 1.08 3.23
CA LYS A 10 -4.76 1.69 4.14
C LYS A 10 -3.49 2.11 3.42
N ILE A 11 -3.00 1.28 2.51
CA ILE A 11 -1.81 1.59 1.72
C ILE A 11 -2.05 2.88 0.93
N ILE A 12 -3.17 2.96 0.22
CA ILE A 12 -3.52 4.15 -0.56
C ILE A 12 -3.61 5.37 0.35
N PHE A 13 -4.28 5.23 1.48
CA PHE A 13 -4.47 6.32 2.43
C PHE A 13 -3.12 6.89 2.90
N PHE A 14 -2.22 6.02 3.36
CA PHE A 14 -0.94 6.50 3.89
C PHE A 14 -0.06 7.10 2.81
N LEU A 15 -0.07 6.52 1.60
CA LEU A 15 0.73 7.07 0.51
C LEU A 15 0.19 8.42 0.02
N GLN A 16 -1.11 8.65 0.10
CA GLN A 16 -1.68 9.95 -0.23
C GLN A 16 -1.29 11.01 0.79
N GLN A 17 -1.13 10.61 2.04
CA GLN A 17 -0.73 11.54 3.09
C GLN A 17 0.77 11.86 3.04
N ASP A 18 1.58 10.86 2.73
CA ASP A 18 3.03 11.01 2.68
C ASP A 18 3.60 10.10 1.60
N GLY A 19 3.76 10.63 0.40
CA GLY A 19 4.30 9.89 -0.72
C GLY A 19 5.78 9.54 -0.59
N LYS A 20 6.45 10.02 0.47
CA LYS A 20 7.86 9.73 0.72
C LYS A 20 8.08 8.56 1.66
N LEU A 21 7.02 7.91 2.10
CA LEU A 21 7.16 6.74 2.97
C LEU A 21 7.98 5.65 2.29
N THR A 22 8.93 5.10 3.03
CA THR A 22 9.62 3.91 2.56
C THR A 22 8.68 2.71 2.67
N ASN A 23 9.01 1.62 1.96
CA ASN A 23 8.22 0.41 2.05
C ASN A 23 8.21 -0.16 3.48
N PHE A 24 9.32 -0.03 4.21
CA PHE A 24 9.38 -0.47 5.60
C PHE A 24 8.42 0.32 6.47
N GLU A 25 8.42 1.63 6.33
CA GLU A 25 7.53 2.49 7.10
C GLU A 25 6.07 2.20 6.78
N LEU A 26 5.75 2.05 5.51
CA LEU A 26 4.40 1.73 5.08
C LEU A 26 3.94 0.39 5.63
N ALA A 27 4.81 -0.63 5.54
CA ALA A 27 4.49 -1.96 6.05
C ALA A 27 4.14 -1.91 7.54
N GLU A 28 4.91 -1.19 8.32
CA GLU A 28 4.62 -1.03 9.75
C GLU A 28 3.25 -0.40 9.97
N LYS A 29 2.93 0.63 9.21
CA LYS A 29 1.65 1.36 9.36
C LYS A 29 0.45 0.50 9.02
N VAL A 30 0.59 -0.39 8.05
CA VAL A 30 -0.53 -1.23 7.63
C VAL A 30 -0.53 -2.62 8.26
N GLY A 31 0.49 -2.93 9.08
CA GLY A 31 0.54 -4.20 9.79
C GLY A 31 1.00 -5.38 8.95
N LEU A 32 1.85 -5.14 7.96
CA LEU A 32 2.40 -6.19 7.10
C LEU A 32 3.90 -6.27 7.23
N SER A 33 4.48 -7.42 6.85
CA SER A 33 5.91 -7.51 6.59
C SER A 33 6.25 -6.78 5.30
N PRO A 34 7.52 -6.36 5.12
CA PRO A 34 7.88 -5.56 3.92
C PRO A 34 7.59 -6.24 2.58
N SER A 35 7.83 -7.55 2.46
CA SER A 35 7.65 -8.23 1.18
C SER A 35 6.20 -8.24 0.70
N PRO A 36 5.22 -8.68 1.51
CA PRO A 36 3.83 -8.63 1.07
C PRO A 36 3.34 -7.19 0.88
N CYS A 37 3.85 -6.24 1.65
CA CYS A 37 3.50 -4.83 1.47
C CYS A 37 3.95 -4.33 0.09
N LEU A 38 5.19 -4.62 -0.29
CA LEU A 38 5.71 -4.22 -1.59
C LEU A 38 4.92 -4.84 -2.73
N ARG A 39 4.54 -6.10 -2.59
CA ARG A 39 3.74 -6.78 -3.60
C ARG A 39 2.40 -6.07 -3.81
N ARG A 40 1.74 -5.67 -2.73
CA ARG A 40 0.47 -4.96 -2.84
C ARG A 40 0.65 -3.59 -3.48
N VAL A 41 1.70 -2.87 -3.10
CA VAL A 41 1.99 -1.56 -3.70
C VAL A 41 2.17 -1.69 -5.21
N LYS A 42 2.96 -2.66 -5.64
CA LYS A 42 3.17 -2.88 -7.07
C LYS A 42 1.88 -3.22 -7.81
N THR A 43 1.04 -4.04 -7.21
CA THR A 43 -0.25 -4.38 -7.80
C THR A 43 -1.13 -3.14 -7.94
N LEU A 44 -1.16 -2.30 -6.91
CA LEU A 44 -1.95 -1.07 -6.95
C LEU A 44 -1.44 -0.09 -8.00
N GLU A 45 -0.12 -0.01 -8.17
CA GLU A 45 0.49 0.80 -9.20
C GLU A 45 0.09 0.32 -10.59
N GLN A 46 0.13 -0.99 -10.80
CA GLN A 46 -0.25 -1.58 -12.08
C GLN A 46 -1.71 -1.31 -12.43
N LYS A 47 -2.55 -1.24 -11.42
CA LYS A 47 -3.97 -0.94 -11.61
C LYS A 47 -4.25 0.56 -11.76
N GLY A 48 -3.23 1.38 -11.61
CA GLY A 48 -3.38 2.82 -11.72
C GLY A 48 -4.06 3.46 -10.52
N LEU A 49 -4.04 2.80 -9.37
CA LEU A 49 -4.70 3.31 -8.16
C LEU A 49 -3.77 4.15 -7.30
N ILE A 50 -2.49 4.06 -7.55
CA ILE A 50 -1.48 4.91 -6.91
C ILE A 50 -0.37 5.23 -7.91
#